data_276fe3e4d9d42473145bf903066274aa
#
_entry.id   276fe3e4d9d42473145bf903066274aa
#
_cell.length_a   1.000
_cell.length_b   1.000
_cell.length_c   1.000
_cell.angle_alpha   90.00
_cell.angle_beta   90.00
_cell.angle_gamma   90.00
#
_symmetry.space_group_name_H-M   'P 1'
#
loop_
_entity.id
_entity.type
_entity.pdbx_description
1 polymer ?
#
loop_
_entity_poly.entity_id
_entity_poly.type
_entity_poly.pdbx_seq_one_letter_code
_entity_poly.pdbx_strand_id
1 'polypeptide(L)'
;MADSAFLYTLNPDGSAILGYEDYDVDIFDGDDYEVTYLLDTTNFTHLLHHLNIPLNRDTKKLLKKEFGQHFDSRKFEEFCKEHGVTYERNVRIG
;
A
#
# COMPACT_ATOMS: atom_id res chain seq x y z
N MET A 1 5.80 16.59 14.47
CA MET A 1 5.51 16.29 13.07
C MET A 1 5.46 14.76 12.89
N ALA A 2 4.43 14.26 12.25
CA ALA A 2 4.30 12.81 12.04
C ALA A 2 5.24 12.33 10.93
N ASP A 3 5.87 11.18 11.14
CA ASP A 3 6.65 10.49 10.11
C ASP A 3 5.79 9.43 9.45
N SER A 4 6.00 9.21 8.16
CA SER A 4 5.29 8.18 7.39
C SER A 4 6.25 7.14 6.88
N ALA A 5 5.80 5.90 6.82
CA ALA A 5 6.55 4.80 6.24
C ALA A 5 5.68 4.06 5.23
N PHE A 6 6.29 3.71 4.10
CA PHE A 6 5.65 2.87 3.08
C PHE A 6 5.64 1.43 3.57
N LEU A 7 4.46 0.80 3.55
CA LEU A 7 4.30 -0.60 3.96
C LEU A 7 4.11 -1.48 2.73
N TYR A 8 4.87 -2.57 2.68
CA TYR A 8 4.70 -3.60 1.67
C TYR A 8 5.05 -4.96 2.26
N THR A 9 4.12 -5.90 2.17
CA THR A 9 4.34 -7.28 2.57
C THR A 9 3.82 -8.20 1.48
N LEU A 10 4.66 -9.12 1.03
CA LEU A 10 4.24 -10.19 0.12
C LEU A 10 4.03 -11.45 0.95
N ASN A 11 2.81 -11.96 0.94
CA ASN A 11 2.46 -13.18 1.67
C ASN A 11 2.85 -14.44 0.87
N PRO A 12 3.04 -15.59 1.54
CA PRO A 12 3.44 -16.82 0.85
C PRO A 12 2.47 -17.31 -0.22
N ASP A 13 1.19 -16.94 -0.12
CA ASP A 13 0.16 -17.32 -1.10
C ASP A 13 0.13 -16.39 -2.33
N GLY A 14 0.99 -15.38 -2.37
CA GLY A 14 1.04 -14.42 -3.46
C GLY A 14 0.17 -13.18 -3.26
N SER A 15 -0.62 -13.12 -2.19
CA SER A 15 -1.33 -11.91 -1.83
C SER A 15 -0.36 -10.86 -1.27
N ALA A 16 -0.76 -9.61 -1.28
CA ALA A 16 0.12 -8.54 -0.80
C ALA A 16 -0.63 -7.51 0.02
N ILE A 17 0.08 -6.89 0.92
CA ILE A 17 -0.40 -5.77 1.72
C ILE A 17 0.42 -4.54 1.37
N LEU A 18 -0.26 -3.47 0.99
CA LEU A 18 0.35 -2.17 0.70
C LEU A 18 -0.29 -1.13 1.60
N GLY A 19 0.45 -0.09 1.90
CA GLY A 19 -0.13 0.99 2.68
C GLY A 19 0.93 1.92 3.27
N TYR A 20 0.52 2.59 4.33
CA TYR A 20 1.41 3.50 5.04
C TYR A 20 1.13 3.49 6.53
N GLU A 21 2.13 3.90 7.29
CA GLU A 21 2.04 4.05 8.72
C GLU A 21 2.55 5.44 9.08
N ASP A 22 1.72 6.22 9.77
CA ASP A 22 2.09 7.53 10.29
C ASP A 22 2.33 7.40 11.78
N TYR A 23 3.47 7.91 12.25
CA TYR A 23 3.87 7.83 13.65
C TYR A 23 3.57 9.14 14.35
N ASP A 24 3.23 9.08 15.64
CA ASP A 24 3.01 10.27 16.48
C ASP A 24 2.00 11.25 15.90
N VAL A 25 0.86 10.74 15.44
CA VAL A 25 -0.18 11.59 14.85
C VAL A 25 -0.94 12.32 15.95
N ASP A 26 -0.84 13.65 15.99
CA ASP A 26 -1.41 14.49 17.06
C ASP A 26 -2.92 14.32 17.25
N ILE A 27 -3.66 14.12 16.18
CA ILE A 27 -5.11 13.96 16.25
C ILE A 27 -5.55 12.67 16.96
N PHE A 28 -4.60 11.75 17.19
CA PHE A 28 -4.84 10.48 17.89
C PHE A 28 -4.03 10.43 19.20
N ASP A 29 -3.77 11.56 19.84
CA ASP A 29 -3.01 11.67 21.08
C ASP A 29 -1.61 11.05 21.01
N GLY A 30 -0.97 11.17 19.84
CA GLY A 30 0.35 10.63 19.62
C GLY A 30 0.38 9.15 19.25
N ASP A 31 -0.78 8.50 19.13
CA ASP A 31 -0.85 7.11 18.66
C ASP A 31 -0.48 7.00 17.19
N ASP A 32 0.05 5.83 16.81
CA ASP A 32 0.36 5.53 15.42
C ASP A 32 -0.92 5.31 14.62
N TYR A 33 -0.88 5.69 13.36
CA TYR A 33 -1.99 5.52 12.44
C TYR A 33 -1.51 4.71 11.23
N GLU A 34 -2.18 3.59 10.97
CA GLU A 34 -1.81 2.69 9.88
C GLU A 34 -2.99 2.46 8.96
N VAL A 35 -2.75 2.63 7.67
CA VAL A 35 -3.74 2.29 6.63
C VAL A 35 -3.12 1.24 5.72
N THR A 36 -3.81 0.11 5.56
CA THR A 36 -3.34 -0.98 4.72
C THR A 36 -4.40 -1.39 3.71
N TYR A 37 -3.93 -1.88 2.58
CA TYR A 37 -4.75 -2.40 1.49
C TYR A 37 -4.30 -3.83 1.21
N LEU A 38 -5.19 -4.78 1.47
CA LEU A 38 -4.93 -6.19 1.18
C LEU A 38 -5.45 -6.52 -0.21
N LEU A 39 -4.55 -7.00 -1.06
CA LEU A 39 -4.90 -7.47 -2.41
C LEU A 39 -4.67 -8.98 -2.46
N ASP A 40 -5.67 -9.73 -2.94
CA ASP A 40 -5.46 -11.15 -3.17
C ASP A 40 -4.47 -11.35 -4.33
N THR A 41 -4.05 -12.59 -4.55
CA THR A 41 -3.05 -12.93 -5.57
C THR A 41 -3.45 -12.42 -6.95
N THR A 42 -4.70 -12.59 -7.34
CA THR A 42 -5.21 -12.16 -8.65
C THR A 42 -5.15 -10.65 -8.80
N ASN A 43 -5.64 -9.92 -7.80
CA ASN A 43 -5.64 -8.46 -7.85
C ASN A 43 -4.24 -7.86 -7.77
N PHE A 44 -3.36 -8.45 -6.96
CA PHE A 44 -1.99 -7.98 -6.88
C PHE A 44 -1.23 -8.21 -8.19
N THR A 45 -1.40 -9.38 -8.80
CA THR A 45 -0.82 -9.67 -10.12
C THR A 45 -1.33 -8.69 -11.17
N HIS A 46 -2.63 -8.38 -11.14
CA HIS A 46 -3.26 -7.43 -12.05
C HIS A 46 -2.69 -6.03 -11.87
N LEU A 47 -2.52 -5.59 -10.62
CA LEU A 47 -1.91 -4.30 -10.30
C LEU A 47 -0.50 -4.19 -10.87
N LEU A 48 0.33 -5.19 -10.60
CA LEU A 48 1.71 -5.20 -11.11
C LEU A 48 1.77 -5.20 -12.64
N HIS A 49 0.86 -5.95 -13.27
CA HIS A 49 0.77 -5.99 -14.73
C HIS A 49 0.48 -4.60 -15.31
N HIS A 50 -0.50 -3.90 -14.78
CA HIS A 50 -0.85 -2.55 -15.24
C HIS A 50 0.26 -1.54 -15.01
N LEU A 51 1.06 -1.72 -13.96
CA LEU A 51 2.19 -0.84 -13.65
C LEU A 51 3.48 -1.26 -14.35
N ASN A 52 3.50 -2.41 -15.03
CA ASN A 52 4.71 -3.00 -15.63
C ASN A 52 5.81 -3.22 -14.56
N ILE A 53 5.42 -3.66 -13.38
CA ILE A 53 6.35 -3.95 -12.28
C ILE A 53 6.53 -5.46 -12.17
N PRO A 54 7.76 -5.97 -12.25
CA PRO A 54 8.01 -7.39 -12.05
C PRO A 54 7.89 -7.77 -10.57
N LEU A 55 7.52 -9.01 -10.30
CA LEU A 55 7.48 -9.55 -8.95
C LEU A 55 8.84 -10.13 -8.60
N ASN A 56 9.68 -9.33 -7.96
CA ASN A 56 11.02 -9.71 -7.53
C ASN A 56 11.44 -8.84 -6.34
N ARG A 57 12.72 -8.84 -5.98
CA ARG A 57 13.23 -8.05 -4.85
C ARG A 57 13.12 -6.53 -5.06
N ASP A 58 12.91 -6.07 -6.28
CA ASP A 58 12.77 -4.65 -6.61
C ASP A 58 11.31 -4.18 -6.59
N THR A 59 10.35 -5.06 -6.38
CA THR A 59 8.93 -4.75 -6.41
C THR A 59 8.57 -3.60 -5.46
N LYS A 60 9.03 -3.67 -4.21
CA LYS A 60 8.77 -2.61 -3.22
C LYS A 60 9.31 -1.26 -3.68
N LYS A 61 10.53 -1.23 -4.19
CA LYS A 61 11.19 -0.01 -4.68
C LYS A 61 10.40 0.62 -5.82
N LEU A 62 9.93 -0.21 -6.77
CA LEU A 62 9.16 0.25 -7.92
C LEU A 62 7.77 0.73 -7.52
N LEU A 63 7.13 0.07 -6.55
CA LEU A 63 5.86 0.53 -6.00
C LEU A 63 6.01 1.86 -5.28
N LYS A 64 7.09 2.05 -4.53
CA LYS A 64 7.40 3.33 -3.89
C LYS A 64 7.59 4.45 -4.91
N LYS A 65 8.25 4.14 -6.03
CA LYS A 65 8.43 5.11 -7.10
C LYS A 65 7.09 5.52 -7.73
N GLU A 66 6.18 4.57 -7.88
CA GLU A 66 4.86 4.83 -8.48
C GLU A 66 3.93 5.60 -7.55
N PHE A 67 3.86 5.20 -6.28
CA PHE A 67 2.92 5.77 -5.31
C PHE A 67 3.55 6.72 -4.30
N GLY A 68 4.86 6.98 -4.41
CA GLY A 68 5.58 7.87 -3.52
C GLY A 68 6.10 7.18 -2.26
N GLN A 69 7.10 7.80 -1.61
CA GLN A 69 7.75 7.23 -0.43
C GLN A 69 6.83 7.07 0.76
N HIS A 70 5.77 7.87 0.83
CA HIS A 70 4.80 7.85 1.93
C HIS A 70 3.50 7.19 1.54
N PHE A 71 3.46 6.55 0.39
CA PHE A 71 2.29 5.88 -0.17
C PHE A 71 1.10 6.83 -0.35
N ASP A 72 0.95 7.38 -1.52
CA ASP A 72 -0.21 8.23 -1.87
C ASP A 72 -1.45 7.33 -2.03
N SER A 73 -2.22 7.20 -0.95
CA SER A 73 -3.39 6.32 -0.91
C SER A 73 -4.47 6.75 -1.91
N ARG A 74 -4.63 8.04 -2.13
CA ARG A 74 -5.59 8.55 -3.09
C ARG A 74 -5.23 8.13 -4.51
N LYS A 75 -3.96 8.27 -4.88
CA LYS A 75 -3.46 7.84 -6.19
C LYS A 75 -3.65 6.33 -6.37
N PHE A 76 -3.33 5.55 -5.33
CA PHE A 76 -3.51 4.11 -5.34
C PHE A 76 -4.98 3.72 -5.54
N GLU A 77 -5.89 4.33 -4.78
CA GLU A 77 -7.33 4.04 -4.87
C GLU A 77 -7.89 4.40 -6.25
N GLU A 78 -7.51 5.54 -6.78
CA GLU A 78 -7.94 5.96 -8.11
C GLU A 78 -7.41 5.03 -9.20
N PHE A 79 -6.16 4.60 -9.09
CA PHE A 79 -5.56 3.64 -10.02
C PHE A 79 -6.31 2.31 -10.00
N CYS A 80 -6.58 1.78 -8.82
CA CYS A 80 -7.33 0.53 -8.68
C CYS A 80 -8.73 0.62 -9.26
N LYS A 81 -9.41 1.72 -9.01
CA LYS A 81 -10.76 1.97 -9.55
C LYS A 81 -10.74 1.99 -11.07
N GLU A 82 -9.75 2.67 -11.65
CA GLU A 82 -9.62 2.82 -13.09
C GLU A 82 -9.34 1.48 -13.79
N HIS A 83 -8.56 0.61 -13.14
CA HIS A 83 -8.14 -0.67 -13.74
C HIS A 83 -8.87 -1.90 -13.21
N GLY A 84 -9.92 -1.70 -12.40
CA GLY A 84 -10.71 -2.81 -11.89
C GLY A 84 -10.00 -3.68 -10.87
N VAL A 85 -9.00 -3.14 -10.19
CA VAL A 85 -8.30 -3.83 -9.10
C VAL A 85 -9.06 -3.61 -7.80
N THR A 86 -9.38 -4.69 -7.09
CA THR A 86 -10.08 -4.60 -5.81
C THR A 86 -9.15 -4.91 -4.64
N TYR A 87 -9.51 -4.42 -3.47
CA TYR A 87 -8.70 -4.58 -2.26
C TYR A 87 -9.59 -4.51 -1.02
N GLU A 88 -9.04 -4.94 0.11
CA GLU A 88 -9.65 -4.75 1.40
C GLU A 88 -8.87 -3.67 2.15
N ARG A 89 -9.54 -2.59 2.51
CA ARG A 89 -8.92 -1.47 3.23
C ARG A 89 -9.08 -1.64 4.73
N ASN A 90 -7.99 -1.56 5.45
CA ASN A 90 -7.98 -1.64 6.91
C ASN A 90 -7.30 -0.41 7.51
N VAL A 91 -7.87 0.10 8.59
CA VAL A 91 -7.30 1.22 9.32
C VAL A 91 -7.07 0.78 10.76
N ARG A 92 -5.89 1.06 11.27
CA ARG A 92 -5.49 0.70 12.62
C ARG A 92 -4.94 1.93 13.33
N ILE A 93 -5.38 2.13 14.56
CA ILE A 93 -4.90 3.19 15.46
C ILE A 93 -4.38 2.52 16.72
N GLY A 94 -3.15 2.83 17.10
CA GLY A 94 -2.66 2.18 18.33
C GLY A 94 -1.17 2.29 18.56
#